data_31f2c08a3847c378a53b64e03eeb66c8
#
_entry.id   31f2c08a3847c378a53b64e03eeb66c8
#
_cell.length_a   1.000
_cell.length_b   1.000
_cell.length_c   1.000
_cell.angle_alpha   90.00
_cell.angle_beta   90.00
_cell.angle_gamma   90.00
#
_symmetry.space_group_name_H-M   'P 1'
#
loop_
_entity.id
_entity.type
_entity.pdbx_description
1 polymer ?
#
loop_
_entity_poly.entity_id
_entity_poly.type
_entity_poly.pdbx_seq_one_letter_code
_entity_poly.pdbx_strand_id
1 'polypeptide(L)'
;MKAFLAATTLLTVALGSAAHADTKRATYRWTDPGRIGATYAAPEPATVSHVIYLNRCVGGCTLHAGNDNSLTDTSSIPNGTSVVSQYSGTDAQWTQIVNCVKATYAPFDVQIVTTRPTSGNFHEAIVAGHAADVGEGQGVLGVSPFSCGYISNSISFSFANEEPTNINDICWTVSQETAHSWGLDHKYDNRDPMTYLSSGPAVKSFQNQAGSCGEYSARQCSCTYQGTGSSAMNSYALIMATFGSSAPDTVAPTVHITSPANGAVVMPGFPINADAMDDRVVDHVQLKIDGQNVGNALTGAPFVWNAPMTLTGNMHHVEVDAFDSAGNMGSAAIDVSFPQGCMHDTDCNMGQVCSNSQCVAGPGMAGGLGSTCTMNSDCASNSCADDGMGHQYCVDACDPAHSSCPAHFSCVDTGGGHGVCWPGGDNGGGGGGGTGGCNAGGGNAPMLLGLGFAAMLITRRRRR
;
A
#
# COMPACT_ATOMS: atom_id res chain seq x y z
N MET A 1 46.95 -2.39 -67.53
CA MET A 1 46.77 -2.14 -66.11
C MET A 1 45.44 -1.43 -65.98
N LYS A 2 44.41 -2.15 -65.53
CA LYS A 2 43.07 -1.60 -65.31
C LYS A 2 42.88 -1.43 -63.79
N ALA A 3 42.73 -0.20 -63.36
CA ALA A 3 42.42 0.14 -61.95
C ALA A 3 40.95 -0.04 -61.66
N PHE A 4 40.64 -0.85 -60.64
CA PHE A 4 39.27 -0.97 -60.11
C PHE A 4 39.12 0.07 -58.99
N LEU A 5 38.18 1.01 -59.18
CA LEU A 5 37.67 1.86 -58.11
C LEU A 5 36.58 1.07 -57.35
N ALA A 6 36.79 0.81 -56.08
CA ALA A 6 35.74 0.32 -55.17
C ALA A 6 34.99 1.52 -54.54
N ALA A 7 33.70 1.65 -54.88
CA ALA A 7 32.83 2.64 -54.26
C ALA A 7 32.30 2.06 -52.92
N THR A 8 32.71 2.65 -51.81
CA THR A 8 32.19 2.37 -50.49
C THR A 8 30.95 3.22 -50.23
N THR A 9 29.77 2.61 -50.25
CA THR A 9 28.54 3.26 -49.89
C THR A 9 28.42 3.30 -48.37
N LEU A 10 28.54 4.50 -47.78
CA LEU A 10 28.20 4.74 -46.36
C LEU A 10 26.68 4.72 -46.20
N LEU A 11 26.18 3.71 -45.49
CA LEU A 11 24.79 3.64 -45.06
C LEU A 11 24.66 4.49 -43.78
N THR A 12 24.17 5.72 -43.89
CA THR A 12 23.81 6.55 -42.76
C THR A 12 22.47 6.03 -42.18
N VAL A 13 22.54 5.30 -41.08
CA VAL A 13 21.36 4.98 -40.26
C VAL A 13 20.98 6.27 -39.56
N ALA A 14 19.93 6.91 -40.04
CA ALA A 14 19.27 7.98 -39.32
C ALA A 14 18.55 7.33 -38.11
N LEU A 15 19.14 7.44 -36.92
CA LEU A 15 18.45 7.20 -35.65
C LEU A 15 17.38 8.31 -35.53
N GLY A 16 16.16 8.00 -35.96
CA GLY A 16 14.99 8.80 -35.65
C GLY A 16 14.84 8.81 -34.13
N SER A 17 15.17 9.93 -33.49
CA SER A 17 14.70 10.23 -32.15
C SER A 17 13.17 10.18 -32.20
N ALA A 18 12.57 9.17 -31.56
CA ALA A 18 11.14 9.21 -31.28
C ALA A 18 10.88 10.51 -30.50
N ALA A 19 10.21 11.45 -31.14
CA ALA A 19 9.66 12.60 -30.46
C ALA A 19 8.70 12.04 -29.41
N HIS A 20 9.10 12.07 -28.13
CA HIS A 20 8.17 11.88 -27.05
C HIS A 20 7.15 12.99 -27.20
N ALA A 21 5.88 12.61 -27.37
CA ALA A 21 4.78 13.55 -27.32
C ALA A 21 4.94 14.36 -26.04
N ASP A 22 5.02 15.68 -26.20
CA ASP A 22 5.23 16.64 -25.11
C ASP A 22 4.02 16.51 -24.17
N THR A 23 4.15 15.70 -23.11
CA THR A 23 3.17 15.66 -22.04
C THR A 23 3.24 17.01 -21.35
N LYS A 24 2.22 17.81 -21.52
CA LYS A 24 2.06 19.08 -20.80
C LYS A 24 1.88 18.74 -19.33
N ARG A 25 3.00 18.75 -18.62
CA ARG A 25 3.10 18.15 -17.30
C ARG A 25 2.09 18.70 -16.31
N ALA A 26 2.00 19.99 -16.20
CA ALA A 26 1.11 20.67 -15.29
C ALA A 26 0.94 22.11 -15.76
N THR A 27 -0.23 22.67 -15.63
CA THR A 27 -0.50 24.03 -16.09
C THR A 27 -1.29 24.79 -15.03
N TYR A 28 -1.21 26.09 -15.04
CA TYR A 28 -2.06 26.91 -14.21
C TYR A 28 -3.02 27.75 -15.03
N ARG A 29 -4.15 28.11 -14.43
CA ARG A 29 -5.15 29.00 -15.01
C ARG A 29 -5.17 30.31 -14.24
N TRP A 30 -4.94 31.43 -14.95
CA TRP A 30 -5.04 32.73 -14.34
C TRP A 30 -6.47 33.00 -13.84
N THR A 31 -6.62 33.30 -12.55
CA THR A 31 -7.90 33.75 -11.98
C THR A 31 -8.13 35.24 -12.22
N ASP A 32 -7.06 36.00 -12.39
CA ASP A 32 -7.09 37.43 -12.77
C ASP A 32 -5.99 37.75 -13.80
N PRO A 33 -6.27 37.58 -15.11
CA PRO A 33 -5.30 37.87 -16.17
C PRO A 33 -4.81 39.33 -16.19
N GLY A 34 -5.56 40.27 -15.61
CA GLY A 34 -5.17 41.66 -15.49
C GLY A 34 -3.96 41.88 -14.56
N ARG A 35 -3.59 40.88 -13.77
CA ARG A 35 -2.46 40.94 -12.84
C ARG A 35 -1.18 40.31 -13.35
N ILE A 36 -1.11 39.92 -14.61
CA ILE A 36 0.14 39.42 -15.22
C ILE A 36 1.22 40.49 -15.08
N GLY A 37 2.38 40.14 -14.49
CA GLY A 37 3.48 41.04 -14.22
C GLY A 37 3.31 41.88 -12.94
N ALA A 38 2.20 41.75 -12.22
CA ALA A 38 2.01 42.44 -10.95
C ALA A 38 3.03 41.97 -9.89
N THR A 39 3.27 42.86 -8.92
CA THR A 39 4.07 42.47 -7.75
C THR A 39 3.33 41.40 -6.94
N TYR A 40 4.06 40.38 -6.54
CA TYR A 40 3.56 39.34 -5.66
C TYR A 40 3.03 39.97 -4.36
N ALA A 41 1.79 39.68 -4.05
CA ALA A 41 1.14 40.12 -2.84
C ALA A 41 1.21 38.99 -1.80
N ALA A 42 2.01 39.17 -0.76
CA ALA A 42 2.02 38.28 0.38
C ALA A 42 0.64 38.27 1.06
N PRO A 43 0.15 37.13 1.53
CA PRO A 43 -1.13 37.07 2.26
C PRO A 43 -1.03 37.78 3.62
N GLU A 44 -2.17 38.24 4.12
CA GLU A 44 -2.30 38.59 5.53
C GLU A 44 -2.23 37.33 6.38
N PRO A 45 -1.38 37.24 7.41
CA PRO A 45 -1.16 36.00 8.17
C PRO A 45 -2.45 35.35 8.70
N ALA A 46 -3.42 36.12 9.12
CA ALA A 46 -4.70 35.61 9.62
C ALA A 46 -5.58 34.92 8.55
N THR A 47 -5.25 35.08 7.26
CA THR A 47 -6.00 34.47 6.15
C THR A 47 -5.34 33.23 5.58
N VAL A 48 -4.13 32.92 6.03
CA VAL A 48 -3.36 31.75 5.57
C VAL A 48 -3.90 30.50 6.24
N SER A 49 -4.24 29.51 5.44
CA SER A 49 -4.53 28.18 5.94
C SER A 49 -3.27 27.33 5.88
N HIS A 50 -2.90 26.75 7.01
CA HIS A 50 -1.78 25.83 7.13
C HIS A 50 -2.15 24.37 6.80
N VAL A 51 -3.38 24.12 6.30
CA VAL A 51 -3.88 22.77 6.04
C VAL A 51 -4.03 22.54 4.54
N ILE A 52 -3.43 21.46 4.06
CA ILE A 52 -3.66 20.92 2.71
C ILE A 52 -4.38 19.58 2.87
N TYR A 53 -5.60 19.50 2.37
CA TYR A 53 -6.37 18.27 2.31
C TYR A 53 -6.11 17.55 0.98
N LEU A 54 -5.50 16.36 1.04
CA LEU A 54 -5.33 15.49 -0.12
C LEU A 54 -6.60 14.65 -0.29
N ASN A 55 -7.32 14.88 -1.39
CA ASN A 55 -8.56 14.22 -1.69
C ASN A 55 -8.41 13.23 -2.86
N ARG A 56 -8.54 11.92 -2.56
CA ARG A 56 -8.52 10.87 -3.60
C ARG A 56 -9.89 10.57 -4.21
N CYS A 57 -10.89 11.40 -3.92
CA CYS A 57 -12.25 11.33 -4.47
C CYS A 57 -12.92 9.96 -4.29
N VAL A 58 -12.92 9.38 -3.08
CA VAL A 58 -13.59 8.09 -2.82
C VAL A 58 -15.07 8.17 -3.20
N GLY A 59 -15.48 7.33 -4.16
CA GLY A 59 -16.83 7.36 -4.71
C GLY A 59 -17.09 8.47 -5.74
N GLY A 60 -16.07 9.26 -6.08
CA GLY A 60 -16.15 10.42 -6.97
C GLY A 60 -16.35 11.75 -6.23
N CYS A 61 -15.76 12.84 -6.75
CA CYS A 61 -15.93 14.20 -6.24
C CYS A 61 -16.76 15.03 -7.22
N THR A 62 -17.79 15.71 -6.73
CA THR A 62 -18.55 16.68 -7.53
C THR A 62 -18.05 18.08 -7.23
N LEU A 63 -17.70 18.82 -8.29
CA LEU A 63 -17.19 20.18 -8.22
C LEU A 63 -18.08 21.11 -9.06
N HIS A 64 -18.22 22.34 -8.59
CA HIS A 64 -19.01 23.35 -9.24
C HIS A 64 -18.11 24.47 -9.79
N ALA A 65 -18.44 24.99 -10.98
CA ALA A 65 -17.73 26.15 -11.51
C ALA A 65 -18.01 27.41 -10.67
N GLY A 66 -16.97 28.17 -10.38
CA GLY A 66 -17.08 29.42 -9.63
C GLY A 66 -15.74 29.89 -9.08
N ASN A 67 -15.77 30.80 -8.14
CA ASN A 67 -14.55 31.21 -7.42
C ASN A 67 -14.07 30.07 -6.52
N ASP A 68 -12.75 29.90 -6.45
CA ASP A 68 -12.16 28.82 -5.68
C ASP A 68 -12.57 28.84 -4.22
N ASN A 69 -13.15 27.75 -3.73
CA ASN A 69 -13.55 27.58 -2.35
C ASN A 69 -13.71 26.07 -2.00
N SER A 70 -12.70 25.53 -1.35
CA SER A 70 -12.66 24.15 -0.88
C SER A 70 -13.77 23.79 0.13
N LEU A 71 -14.35 24.79 0.82
CA LEU A 71 -15.47 24.55 1.76
C LEU A 71 -16.78 24.23 1.04
N THR A 72 -16.94 24.68 -0.21
CA THR A 72 -18.18 24.54 -0.99
C THR A 72 -17.99 23.75 -2.27
N ASP A 73 -16.83 23.10 -2.47
CA ASP A 73 -16.48 22.32 -3.66
C ASP A 73 -16.63 23.14 -4.97
N THR A 74 -16.26 24.43 -4.89
CA THR A 74 -16.33 25.38 -6.00
C THR A 74 -14.93 25.68 -6.51
N SER A 75 -14.71 25.64 -7.82
CA SER A 75 -13.41 25.92 -8.42
C SER A 75 -13.54 26.72 -9.71
N SER A 76 -12.53 27.56 -9.99
CA SER A 76 -12.40 28.31 -11.23
C SER A 76 -11.94 27.44 -12.43
N ILE A 77 -11.58 26.20 -12.19
CA ILE A 77 -11.03 25.30 -13.21
C ILE A 77 -12.12 24.67 -14.08
N PRO A 78 -13.16 23.97 -13.57
CA PRO A 78 -14.21 23.42 -14.40
C PRO A 78 -15.10 24.51 -15.01
N ASN A 79 -15.57 24.30 -16.24
CA ASN A 79 -16.48 25.23 -16.90
C ASN A 79 -17.96 25.04 -16.49
N GLY A 80 -18.25 24.07 -15.65
CA GLY A 80 -19.58 23.70 -15.17
C GLY A 80 -19.48 22.74 -14.01
N THR A 81 -20.57 22.03 -13.68
CA THR A 81 -20.50 20.93 -12.72
C THR A 81 -19.72 19.78 -13.34
N SER A 82 -18.69 19.34 -12.67
CA SER A 82 -17.80 18.23 -13.06
C SER A 82 -17.77 17.16 -11.98
N VAL A 83 -17.62 15.91 -12.39
CA VAL A 83 -17.42 14.78 -11.49
C VAL A 83 -16.04 14.19 -11.75
N VAL A 84 -15.16 14.33 -10.78
CA VAL A 84 -13.80 13.75 -10.83
C VAL A 84 -13.88 12.32 -10.33
N SER A 85 -13.39 11.38 -11.14
CA SER A 85 -13.35 9.97 -10.81
C SER A 85 -12.35 9.68 -9.66
N GLN A 86 -12.67 8.68 -8.84
CA GLN A 86 -11.79 8.25 -7.74
C GLN A 86 -10.40 7.86 -8.24
N TYR A 87 -9.37 8.09 -7.41
CA TYR A 87 -8.03 7.56 -7.66
C TYR A 87 -8.08 6.04 -7.85
N SER A 88 -7.51 5.57 -8.96
CA SER A 88 -7.58 4.17 -9.39
C SER A 88 -6.46 3.28 -8.82
N GLY A 89 -5.47 3.87 -8.16
CA GLY A 89 -4.38 3.12 -7.52
C GLY A 89 -4.79 2.44 -6.21
N THR A 90 -3.88 1.67 -5.66
CA THR A 90 -4.05 0.93 -4.40
C THR A 90 -3.92 1.84 -3.17
N ASP A 91 -4.39 1.37 -2.00
CA ASP A 91 -4.19 2.09 -0.73
C ASP A 91 -2.71 2.23 -0.37
N ALA A 92 -1.88 1.24 -0.70
CA ALA A 92 -0.43 1.33 -0.52
C ALA A 92 0.20 2.44 -1.38
N GLN A 93 -0.22 2.57 -2.64
CA GLN A 93 0.23 3.66 -3.51
C GLN A 93 -0.26 5.02 -3.00
N TRP A 94 -1.50 5.09 -2.53
CA TRP A 94 -2.02 6.29 -1.88
C TRP A 94 -1.17 6.72 -0.68
N THR A 95 -0.83 5.77 0.20
CA THR A 95 0.04 6.04 1.36
C THR A 95 1.41 6.57 0.93
N GLN A 96 2.00 6.02 -0.13
CA GLN A 96 3.27 6.52 -0.68
C GLN A 96 3.15 7.94 -1.21
N ILE A 97 2.08 8.29 -1.92
CA ILE A 97 1.82 9.65 -2.39
C ILE A 97 1.73 10.61 -1.19
N VAL A 98 0.91 10.27 -0.19
CA VAL A 98 0.72 11.10 1.01
C VAL A 98 2.06 11.34 1.72
N ASN A 99 2.85 10.30 1.94
CA ASN A 99 4.16 10.41 2.60
C ASN A 99 5.14 11.27 1.78
N CYS A 100 5.14 11.12 0.46
CA CYS A 100 5.97 11.93 -0.41
C CYS A 100 5.59 13.42 -0.34
N VAL A 101 4.30 13.76 -0.39
CA VAL A 101 3.83 15.16 -0.27
C VAL A 101 4.17 15.73 1.10
N LYS A 102 3.96 14.96 2.18
CA LYS A 102 4.38 15.33 3.53
C LYS A 102 5.87 15.66 3.59
N ALA A 103 6.72 14.80 3.01
CA ALA A 103 8.17 15.02 2.96
C ALA A 103 8.55 16.31 2.19
N THR A 104 7.85 16.60 1.08
CA THR A 104 8.10 17.80 0.28
C THR A 104 7.79 19.08 1.05
N TYR A 105 6.74 19.06 1.88
CA TYR A 105 6.31 20.20 2.68
C TYR A 105 6.87 20.23 4.11
N ALA A 106 7.60 19.20 4.55
CA ALA A 106 8.11 19.06 5.92
C ALA A 106 8.90 20.29 6.47
N PRO A 107 9.64 21.08 5.66
CA PRO A 107 10.32 22.27 6.17
C PRO A 107 9.38 23.42 6.61
N PHE A 108 8.13 23.40 6.18
CA PHE A 108 7.18 24.50 6.32
C PHE A 108 6.09 24.16 7.35
N ASP A 109 5.53 25.17 7.99
CA ASP A 109 4.39 24.98 8.90
C ASP A 109 3.10 24.72 8.10
N VAL A 110 3.05 23.53 7.48
CA VAL A 110 1.94 23.05 6.65
C VAL A 110 1.59 21.64 7.09
N GLN A 111 0.31 21.41 7.38
CA GLN A 111 -0.23 20.12 7.75
C GLN A 111 -0.90 19.44 6.55
N ILE A 112 -0.44 18.25 6.19
CA ILE A 112 -1.03 17.42 5.13
C ILE A 112 -2.02 16.44 5.76
N VAL A 113 -3.30 16.55 5.41
CA VAL A 113 -4.35 15.67 5.93
C VAL A 113 -5.06 14.91 4.80
N THR A 114 -5.57 13.72 5.11
CA THR A 114 -6.34 12.87 4.18
C THR A 114 -7.82 12.75 4.55
N THR A 115 -8.19 13.36 5.67
CA THR A 115 -9.59 13.50 6.07
C THR A 115 -10.01 14.94 5.85
N ARG A 116 -11.14 15.15 5.17
CA ARG A 116 -11.65 16.49 4.91
C ARG A 116 -11.88 17.25 6.22
N PRO A 117 -11.32 18.45 6.39
CA PRO A 117 -11.62 19.30 7.53
C PRO A 117 -13.10 19.66 7.58
N THR A 118 -13.68 19.63 8.76
CA THR A 118 -15.11 19.97 8.99
C THR A 118 -15.32 21.45 9.34
N SER A 119 -14.23 22.18 9.58
CA SER A 119 -14.24 23.62 9.93
C SER A 119 -12.88 24.25 9.62
N GLY A 120 -12.85 25.56 9.54
CA GLY A 120 -11.64 26.32 9.21
C GLY A 120 -11.33 26.34 7.72
N ASN A 121 -10.37 27.16 7.34
CA ASN A 121 -9.88 27.24 5.96
C ASN A 121 -8.91 26.10 5.67
N PHE A 122 -8.94 25.59 4.45
CA PHE A 122 -7.96 24.61 3.96
C PHE A 122 -7.80 24.70 2.44
N HIS A 123 -6.63 24.35 1.93
CA HIS A 123 -6.42 24.09 0.52
C HIS A 123 -6.82 22.64 0.22
N GLU A 124 -7.49 22.43 -0.89
CA GLU A 124 -7.80 21.09 -1.35
C GLU A 124 -6.95 20.74 -2.56
N ALA A 125 -6.20 19.67 -2.45
CA ALA A 125 -5.50 19.06 -3.57
C ALA A 125 -6.26 17.79 -3.97
N ILE A 126 -6.96 17.85 -5.10
CA ILE A 126 -7.62 16.67 -5.68
C ILE A 126 -6.54 15.83 -6.36
N VAL A 127 -6.33 14.62 -5.84
CA VAL A 127 -5.32 13.66 -6.30
C VAL A 127 -6.05 12.45 -6.86
N ALA A 128 -6.71 12.64 -7.99
CA ALA A 128 -7.66 11.69 -8.56
C ALA A 128 -8.03 12.08 -10.00
N GLY A 129 -8.83 11.26 -10.65
CA GLY A 129 -9.45 11.59 -11.93
C GLY A 129 -8.50 11.72 -13.10
N HIS A 130 -9.10 12.14 -14.21
CA HIS A 130 -8.45 12.44 -15.48
C HIS A 130 -8.60 13.93 -15.83
N ALA A 131 -7.69 14.47 -16.63
CA ALA A 131 -7.76 15.85 -17.11
C ALA A 131 -9.11 16.17 -17.78
N ALA A 132 -9.66 15.21 -18.53
CA ALA A 132 -10.96 15.33 -19.19
C ALA A 132 -12.13 15.50 -18.21
N ASP A 133 -12.02 15.05 -16.96
CA ASP A 133 -13.10 15.15 -15.95
C ASP A 133 -13.46 16.62 -15.65
N VAL A 134 -12.50 17.52 -15.82
CA VAL A 134 -12.71 18.97 -15.62
C VAL A 134 -12.61 19.79 -16.90
N GLY A 135 -12.54 19.11 -18.07
CA GLY A 135 -12.48 19.75 -19.38
C GLY A 135 -11.08 20.16 -19.83
N GLU A 136 -10.03 19.66 -19.19
CA GLU A 136 -8.64 19.85 -19.62
C GLU A 136 -8.26 18.86 -20.75
N GLY A 137 -7.22 19.23 -21.52
CA GLY A 137 -6.74 18.43 -22.65
C GLY A 137 -5.95 17.20 -22.24
N GLN A 138 -5.82 16.25 -23.17
CA GLN A 138 -4.96 15.07 -22.96
C GLN A 138 -3.50 15.47 -22.69
N GLY A 139 -2.85 14.74 -21.81
CA GLY A 139 -1.44 14.94 -21.42
C GLY A 139 -1.24 16.05 -20.38
N VAL A 140 -2.29 16.67 -19.86
CA VAL A 140 -2.24 17.55 -18.69
C VAL A 140 -2.25 16.68 -17.45
N LEU A 141 -1.21 16.74 -16.62
CA LEU A 141 -1.10 15.97 -15.38
C LEU A 141 -1.67 16.73 -14.19
N GLY A 142 -1.75 18.06 -14.25
CA GLY A 142 -2.33 18.85 -13.19
C GLY A 142 -2.73 20.24 -13.68
N VAL A 143 -3.59 20.90 -12.92
CA VAL A 143 -3.99 22.29 -13.13
C VAL A 143 -4.40 22.93 -11.80
N SER A 144 -4.08 24.20 -11.62
CA SER A 144 -4.47 24.96 -10.46
C SER A 144 -4.87 26.39 -10.81
N PRO A 145 -5.64 27.07 -9.97
CA PRO A 145 -5.82 28.51 -10.05
C PRO A 145 -4.49 29.22 -9.76
N PHE A 146 -4.24 30.32 -10.44
CA PHE A 146 -3.01 31.10 -10.30
C PHE A 146 -3.28 32.58 -10.26
N SER A 147 -2.59 33.28 -9.39
CA SER A 147 -2.52 34.75 -9.36
C SER A 147 -1.14 35.17 -8.84
N CYS A 148 -0.77 36.48 -8.97
CA CYS A 148 0.42 36.98 -8.29
C CYS A 148 0.13 37.24 -6.80
N GLY A 149 -0.19 36.18 -6.06
CA GLY A 149 -0.50 36.19 -4.64
C GLY A 149 -1.13 34.90 -4.17
N TYR A 150 -1.47 34.85 -2.91
CA TYR A 150 -2.08 33.71 -2.26
C TYR A 150 -3.58 33.63 -2.55
N ILE A 151 -4.07 32.49 -3.00
CA ILE A 151 -5.50 32.19 -3.18
C ILE A 151 -5.95 31.34 -2.00
N SER A 152 -6.78 31.89 -1.14
CA SER A 152 -7.32 31.17 0.02
C SER A 152 -8.33 30.10 -0.43
N ASN A 153 -8.41 28.98 0.32
CA ASN A 153 -9.33 27.87 0.06
C ASN A 153 -9.30 27.37 -1.40
N SER A 154 -8.12 27.41 -2.03
CA SER A 154 -7.95 26.97 -3.41
C SER A 154 -8.21 25.47 -3.57
N ILE A 155 -8.66 25.08 -4.77
CA ILE A 155 -8.75 23.69 -5.20
C ILE A 155 -7.78 23.50 -6.36
N SER A 156 -6.75 22.68 -6.15
CA SER A 156 -5.79 22.26 -7.18
C SER A 156 -6.06 20.82 -7.62
N PHE A 157 -5.65 20.47 -8.84
CA PHE A 157 -5.90 19.18 -9.44
C PHE A 157 -4.60 18.51 -9.84
N SER A 158 -4.42 17.28 -9.41
CA SER A 158 -3.41 16.35 -9.88
C SER A 158 -4.16 15.14 -10.45
N PHE A 159 -4.13 14.98 -11.76
CA PHE A 159 -4.90 13.95 -12.47
C PHE A 159 -4.21 12.59 -12.34
N ALA A 160 -4.25 12.05 -11.12
CA ALA A 160 -3.49 10.87 -10.72
C ALA A 160 -3.86 9.60 -11.51
N ASN A 161 -5.03 9.58 -12.18
CA ASN A 161 -5.43 8.44 -13.01
C ASN A 161 -4.77 8.46 -14.41
N GLU A 162 -4.09 9.54 -14.80
CA GLU A 162 -3.28 9.55 -16.02
C GLU A 162 -2.05 8.62 -15.87
N GLU A 163 -1.45 8.58 -14.67
CA GLU A 163 -0.30 7.74 -14.35
C GLU A 163 -0.41 7.13 -12.93
N PRO A 164 -1.40 6.28 -12.62
CA PRO A 164 -1.78 5.93 -11.24
C PRO A 164 -0.72 5.15 -10.46
N THR A 165 0.29 4.62 -11.11
CA THR A 165 1.40 3.88 -10.49
C THR A 165 2.68 4.70 -10.36
N ASN A 166 2.73 5.91 -10.93
CA ASN A 166 3.90 6.78 -10.91
C ASN A 166 3.87 7.73 -9.70
N ILE A 167 4.18 7.19 -8.53
CA ILE A 167 4.05 7.87 -7.24
C ILE A 167 4.83 9.18 -7.18
N ASN A 168 6.07 9.18 -7.69
CA ASN A 168 6.94 10.36 -7.64
C ASN A 168 6.40 11.48 -8.54
N ASP A 169 5.81 11.13 -9.67
CA ASP A 169 5.22 12.10 -10.59
C ASP A 169 3.94 12.72 -10.03
N ILE A 170 3.08 11.88 -9.42
CA ILE A 170 1.88 12.36 -8.74
C ILE A 170 2.27 13.29 -7.59
N CYS A 171 3.23 12.89 -6.74
CA CYS A 171 3.73 13.72 -5.64
C CYS A 171 4.27 15.07 -6.13
N TRP A 172 5.07 15.04 -7.20
CA TRP A 172 5.61 16.24 -7.83
C TRP A 172 4.47 17.15 -8.33
N THR A 173 3.49 16.59 -9.07
CA THR A 173 2.34 17.34 -9.60
C THR A 173 1.51 17.95 -8.47
N VAL A 174 1.19 17.19 -7.42
CA VAL A 174 0.48 17.71 -6.24
C VAL A 174 1.21 18.90 -5.64
N SER A 175 2.52 18.79 -5.45
CA SER A 175 3.33 19.84 -4.85
C SER A 175 3.39 21.09 -5.73
N GLN A 176 3.48 20.92 -7.05
CA GLN A 176 3.50 21.99 -8.03
C GLN A 176 2.16 22.73 -8.06
N GLU A 177 1.05 21.99 -8.24
CA GLU A 177 -0.27 22.59 -8.40
C GLU A 177 -0.72 23.32 -7.14
N THR A 178 -0.47 22.76 -5.96
CA THR A 178 -0.79 23.45 -4.71
C THR A 178 0.00 24.75 -4.59
N ALA A 179 1.30 24.74 -4.92
CA ALA A 179 2.15 25.92 -4.82
C ALA A 179 1.80 27.01 -5.86
N HIS A 180 1.28 26.65 -7.04
CA HIS A 180 0.76 27.63 -8.00
C HIS A 180 -0.36 28.48 -7.42
N SER A 181 -1.25 27.89 -6.60
CA SER A 181 -2.32 28.64 -5.94
C SER A 181 -1.82 29.66 -4.90
N TRP A 182 -0.54 29.59 -4.55
CA TRP A 182 0.14 30.55 -3.69
C TRP A 182 1.01 31.54 -4.48
N GLY A 183 0.86 31.57 -5.80
CA GLY A 183 1.53 32.52 -6.68
C GLY A 183 2.94 32.13 -7.11
N LEU A 184 3.33 30.86 -6.96
CA LEU A 184 4.60 30.37 -7.48
C LEU A 184 4.49 30.05 -8.96
N ASP A 185 5.35 30.63 -9.79
CA ASP A 185 5.46 30.35 -11.22
C ASP A 185 6.30 29.08 -11.50
N HIS A 186 6.31 28.60 -12.73
CA HIS A 186 7.22 27.55 -13.12
C HIS A 186 8.68 27.98 -12.98
N LYS A 187 9.54 27.09 -12.46
CA LYS A 187 10.95 27.36 -12.22
C LYS A 187 11.83 26.48 -13.09
N TYR A 188 12.78 27.09 -13.79
CA TYR A 188 13.74 26.37 -14.61
C TYR A 188 14.88 25.79 -13.75
N ASP A 189 14.53 24.85 -12.86
CA ASP A 189 15.43 24.11 -11.98
C ASP A 189 14.90 22.69 -11.78
N ASN A 190 15.57 21.70 -12.34
CA ASN A 190 15.10 20.31 -12.36
C ASN A 190 15.01 19.61 -10.99
N ARG A 191 15.44 20.26 -9.92
CA ARG A 191 15.34 19.77 -8.54
C ARG A 191 14.09 20.25 -7.82
N ASP A 192 13.48 21.32 -8.34
CA ASP A 192 12.36 22.01 -7.71
C ASP A 192 11.02 21.45 -8.19
N PRO A 193 9.98 21.30 -7.34
CA PRO A 193 8.66 20.87 -7.80
C PRO A 193 8.03 21.80 -8.84
N MET A 194 8.39 23.08 -8.86
CA MET A 194 7.86 24.05 -9.82
C MET A 194 8.38 23.88 -11.25
N THR A 195 9.16 22.83 -11.53
CA THR A 195 9.78 22.60 -12.84
C THR A 195 8.92 21.75 -13.77
N TYR A 196 9.16 21.89 -15.09
CA TYR A 196 8.69 20.94 -16.12
C TYR A 196 9.75 19.89 -16.48
N LEU A 197 10.98 20.06 -15.98
CA LEU A 197 12.09 19.20 -16.37
C LEU A 197 12.01 17.84 -15.66
N SER A 198 11.86 16.76 -16.43
CA SER A 198 11.84 15.39 -15.95
C SER A 198 13.21 14.88 -15.50
N SER A 199 14.30 15.56 -15.89
CA SER A 199 15.65 15.28 -15.38
C SER A 199 15.78 15.67 -13.90
N GLY A 200 16.83 15.15 -13.24
CA GLY A 200 17.08 15.46 -11.84
C GLY A 200 16.60 14.36 -10.88
N PRO A 201 16.44 14.67 -9.58
CA PRO A 201 16.04 13.68 -8.59
C PRO A 201 14.60 13.22 -8.83
N ALA A 202 14.33 11.95 -8.50
CA ALA A 202 13.00 11.35 -8.63
C ALA A 202 11.98 12.04 -7.69
N VAL A 203 12.40 12.37 -6.47
CA VAL A 203 11.65 13.20 -5.53
C VAL A 203 12.25 14.60 -5.55
N LYS A 204 11.39 15.59 -5.81
CA LYS A 204 11.81 16.99 -5.89
C LYS A 204 11.50 17.71 -4.58
N SER A 205 12.27 18.75 -4.28
CA SER A 205 12.07 19.58 -3.09
C SER A 205 12.18 21.07 -3.45
N PHE A 206 11.43 21.94 -2.78
CA PHE A 206 11.51 23.38 -3.00
C PHE A 206 12.92 23.87 -2.68
N GLN A 207 13.54 24.53 -3.66
CA GLN A 207 14.96 24.93 -3.58
C GLN A 207 15.10 26.32 -2.98
N ASN A 208 15.86 26.45 -1.89
CA ASN A 208 16.21 27.76 -1.30
C ASN A 208 17.30 28.48 -2.12
N GLN A 209 17.04 28.63 -3.41
CA GLN A 209 17.86 29.32 -4.36
C GLN A 209 16.99 30.02 -5.39
N ALA A 210 17.21 31.30 -5.63
CA ALA A 210 16.54 32.02 -6.71
C ALA A 210 17.00 31.46 -8.06
N GLY A 211 16.02 31.22 -8.94
CA GLY A 211 16.25 30.72 -10.29
C GLY A 211 15.27 31.34 -11.27
N SER A 212 15.63 31.37 -12.55
CA SER A 212 14.77 31.85 -13.61
C SER A 212 13.45 31.06 -13.65
N CYS A 213 12.37 31.70 -14.04
CA CYS A 213 11.15 31.00 -14.38
C CYS A 213 11.24 30.35 -15.75
N GLY A 214 10.34 29.41 -16.03
CA GLY A 214 10.23 28.76 -17.34
C GLY A 214 9.95 27.29 -17.27
N GLU A 215 9.42 26.78 -18.38
CA GLU A 215 9.04 25.38 -18.56
C GLU A 215 10.21 24.56 -19.12
N TYR A 216 10.53 24.76 -20.41
CA TYR A 216 11.62 24.07 -21.12
C TYR A 216 12.80 24.96 -21.44
N SER A 217 12.68 26.27 -21.17
CA SER A 217 13.73 27.28 -21.30
C SER A 217 13.50 28.38 -20.28
N ALA A 218 14.59 29.06 -19.88
CA ALA A 218 14.50 30.19 -18.97
C ALA A 218 13.71 31.34 -19.59
N ARG A 219 12.80 31.91 -18.81
CA ARG A 219 12.03 33.11 -19.13
C ARG A 219 11.88 34.02 -17.92
N GLN A 220 11.35 35.21 -18.11
CA GLN A 220 10.92 36.03 -16.99
C GLN A 220 9.71 35.40 -16.29
N CYS A 221 9.62 35.63 -15.00
CA CYS A 221 8.49 35.18 -14.20
C CYS A 221 7.22 35.96 -14.54
N SER A 222 6.09 35.32 -14.43
CA SER A 222 4.76 35.92 -14.64
C SER A 222 4.35 36.91 -13.56
N CYS A 223 5.05 36.87 -12.42
CA CYS A 223 4.90 37.83 -11.29
C CYS A 223 6.24 38.49 -10.99
N THR A 224 6.17 39.67 -10.35
CA THR A 224 7.35 40.38 -9.82
C THR A 224 7.53 40.03 -8.36
N TYR A 225 8.58 39.30 -8.01
CA TYR A 225 8.85 38.85 -6.64
C TYR A 225 9.77 39.80 -5.88
N GLN A 226 9.58 39.92 -4.57
CA GLN A 226 10.41 40.75 -3.74
C GLN A 226 11.87 40.23 -3.75
N GLY A 227 12.81 41.16 -3.94
CA GLY A 227 14.26 40.88 -3.95
C GLY A 227 14.81 40.36 -5.27
N THR A 228 13.99 39.77 -6.17
CA THR A 228 14.43 39.21 -7.46
C THR A 228 13.75 39.83 -8.68
N GLY A 229 12.70 40.61 -8.47
CA GLY A 229 11.90 41.17 -9.54
C GLY A 229 11.20 40.06 -10.36
N SER A 230 11.06 40.27 -11.67
CA SER A 230 10.55 39.27 -12.58
C SER A 230 11.65 38.37 -13.17
N SER A 231 12.91 38.50 -12.77
CA SER A 231 14.02 37.74 -13.35
C SER A 231 14.18 36.34 -12.74
N ALA A 232 13.77 36.17 -11.50
CA ALA A 232 13.93 34.91 -10.77
C ALA A 232 12.88 34.75 -9.64
N MET A 233 12.68 33.52 -9.24
CA MET A 233 11.83 33.12 -8.10
C MET A 233 12.59 32.18 -7.16
N ASN A 234 12.46 32.41 -5.85
CA ASN A 234 12.90 31.46 -4.83
C ASN A 234 11.67 30.78 -4.23
N SER A 235 11.36 29.58 -4.71
CA SER A 235 10.18 28.81 -4.29
C SER A 235 10.14 28.53 -2.80
N TYR A 236 11.28 28.09 -2.23
CA TYR A 236 11.40 27.84 -0.79
C TYR A 236 11.16 29.10 0.05
N ALA A 237 11.78 30.20 -0.34
CA ALA A 237 11.65 31.47 0.43
C ALA A 237 10.23 32.00 0.39
N LEU A 238 9.51 31.85 -0.73
CA LEU A 238 8.10 32.27 -0.84
C LEU A 238 7.18 31.44 0.04
N ILE A 239 7.35 30.11 0.04
CA ILE A 239 6.55 29.21 0.91
C ILE A 239 6.91 29.47 2.38
N MET A 240 8.19 29.64 2.69
CA MET A 240 8.65 29.97 4.05
C MET A 240 8.10 31.30 4.54
N ALA A 241 8.03 32.31 3.68
CA ALA A 241 7.44 33.64 4.02
C ALA A 241 5.92 33.56 4.21
N THR A 242 5.26 32.61 3.53
CA THR A 242 3.80 32.41 3.61
C THR A 242 3.40 31.65 4.88
N PHE A 243 4.07 30.55 5.18
CA PHE A 243 3.66 29.62 6.23
C PHE A 243 4.57 29.61 7.46
N GLY A 244 5.79 30.12 7.34
CA GLY A 244 6.81 29.95 8.39
C GLY A 244 7.50 28.59 8.36
N SER A 245 8.43 28.39 9.28
CA SER A 245 9.09 27.10 9.47
C SER A 245 8.21 26.15 10.26
N SER A 246 8.31 24.86 9.93
CA SER A 246 7.66 23.83 10.72
C SER A 246 8.08 23.91 12.19
N ALA A 247 7.11 23.77 13.11
CA ALA A 247 7.43 23.55 14.52
C ALA A 247 8.21 22.23 14.68
N PRO A 248 9.03 22.05 15.74
CA PRO A 248 9.65 20.78 16.02
C PRO A 248 8.60 19.67 16.09
N ASP A 249 8.85 18.58 15.38
CA ASP A 249 8.01 17.40 15.44
C ASP A 249 8.24 16.66 16.75
N THR A 250 7.18 16.39 17.47
CA THR A 250 7.21 15.66 18.75
C THR A 250 6.22 14.49 18.79
N VAL A 251 5.55 14.23 17.66
CA VAL A 251 4.56 13.17 17.53
C VAL A 251 5.25 11.94 16.93
N ALA A 252 5.14 10.80 17.61
CA ALA A 252 5.72 9.56 17.10
C ALA A 252 4.79 8.89 16.09
N PRO A 253 5.33 8.18 15.08
CA PRO A 253 4.53 7.38 14.16
C PRO A 253 3.64 6.36 14.88
N THR A 254 2.45 6.11 14.33
CA THR A 254 1.58 5.01 14.74
C THR A 254 1.84 3.81 13.84
N VAL A 255 2.02 2.64 14.46
CA VAL A 255 2.34 1.38 13.75
C VAL A 255 1.28 0.33 14.02
N HIS A 256 0.95 -0.45 13.00
CA HIS A 256 0.08 -1.62 13.10
C HIS A 256 0.66 -2.79 12.31
N ILE A 257 0.83 -3.95 12.94
CA ILE A 257 1.14 -5.19 12.24
C ILE A 257 -0.21 -5.77 11.76
N THR A 258 -0.39 -5.81 10.44
CA THR A 258 -1.63 -6.26 9.81
C THR A 258 -1.64 -7.76 9.55
N SER A 259 -0.46 -8.39 9.49
CA SER A 259 -0.28 -9.84 9.35
C SER A 259 1.13 -10.24 9.80
N PRO A 260 1.28 -11.38 10.48
CA PRO A 260 0.24 -12.27 11.00
C PRO A 260 -0.51 -11.67 12.18
N ALA A 261 -1.61 -12.31 12.60
CA ALA A 261 -2.31 -11.92 13.81
C ALA A 261 -1.49 -12.30 15.06
N ASN A 262 -1.68 -11.55 16.16
CA ASN A 262 -1.07 -11.92 17.45
C ASN A 262 -1.50 -13.32 17.90
N GLY A 263 -0.55 -14.16 18.30
CA GLY A 263 -0.78 -15.55 18.69
C GLY A 263 -0.90 -16.53 17.52
N ALA A 264 -0.67 -16.09 16.28
CA ALA A 264 -0.75 -16.96 15.10
C ALA A 264 0.29 -18.09 15.15
N VAL A 265 -0.10 -19.26 14.65
CA VAL A 265 0.83 -20.37 14.37
C VAL A 265 1.32 -20.20 12.93
N VAL A 266 2.63 -20.07 12.77
CA VAL A 266 3.26 -19.78 11.47
C VAL A 266 4.45 -20.71 11.22
N MET A 267 4.92 -20.79 9.98
CA MET A 267 6.12 -21.55 9.62
C MET A 267 7.30 -20.62 9.41
N PRO A 268 8.55 -21.06 9.57
CA PRO A 268 9.72 -20.24 9.22
C PRO A 268 9.60 -19.62 7.83
N GLY A 269 10.01 -18.37 7.68
CA GLY A 269 9.84 -17.64 6.43
C GLY A 269 8.48 -16.98 6.24
N PHE A 270 7.62 -16.94 7.27
CA PHE A 270 6.31 -16.30 7.18
C PHE A 270 6.39 -14.82 6.80
N PRO A 271 5.41 -14.30 6.03
CA PRO A 271 5.37 -12.89 5.67
C PRO A 271 4.87 -12.05 6.86
N ILE A 272 5.46 -10.85 7.02
CA ILE A 272 5.04 -9.83 7.97
C ILE A 272 4.65 -8.59 7.17
N ASN A 273 3.42 -8.11 7.40
CA ASN A 273 2.90 -6.89 6.81
C ASN A 273 2.60 -5.89 7.92
N ALA A 274 2.97 -4.64 7.71
CA ALA A 274 2.67 -3.57 8.65
C ALA A 274 2.23 -2.30 7.91
N ASP A 275 1.46 -1.47 8.62
CA ASP A 275 1.14 -0.10 8.24
C ASP A 275 1.78 0.84 9.25
N ALA A 276 2.29 1.96 8.77
CA ALA A 276 2.83 3.02 9.61
C ALA A 276 2.33 4.37 9.10
N MET A 277 1.90 5.23 10.00
CA MET A 277 1.40 6.57 9.72
C MET A 277 1.97 7.57 10.73
N ASP A 278 2.20 8.77 10.26
CA ASP A 278 2.67 9.90 11.05
C ASP A 278 1.91 11.17 10.66
N ASP A 279 1.85 12.17 11.53
CA ASP A 279 1.20 13.44 11.23
C ASP A 279 2.00 14.26 10.20
N ARG A 280 3.31 14.00 10.07
CA ARG A 280 4.18 14.62 9.05
C ARG A 280 4.69 13.59 8.05
N VAL A 281 5.67 12.76 8.44
CA VAL A 281 6.25 11.76 7.53
C VAL A 281 6.89 10.62 8.30
N VAL A 282 6.62 9.38 7.86
CA VAL A 282 7.39 8.21 8.27
C VAL A 282 8.69 8.19 7.46
N ASP A 283 9.83 8.31 8.13
CA ASP A 283 11.15 8.27 7.49
C ASP A 283 11.52 6.83 7.10
N HIS A 284 11.45 5.92 8.08
CA HIS A 284 11.70 4.50 7.82
C HIS A 284 11.01 3.59 8.84
N VAL A 285 10.86 2.32 8.44
CA VAL A 285 10.27 1.28 9.28
C VAL A 285 11.21 0.08 9.33
N GLN A 286 11.49 -0.44 10.54
CA GLN A 286 12.39 -1.56 10.78
C GLN A 286 11.67 -2.72 11.44
N LEU A 287 11.79 -3.91 10.85
CA LEU A 287 11.36 -5.16 11.47
C LEU A 287 12.42 -5.67 12.44
N LYS A 288 11.98 -6.16 13.60
CA LYS A 288 12.77 -6.95 14.56
C LYS A 288 12.06 -8.26 14.86
N ILE A 289 12.84 -9.32 15.05
CA ILE A 289 12.35 -10.58 15.59
C ILE A 289 13.30 -10.96 16.74
N ASP A 290 12.73 -11.25 17.90
CA ASP A 290 13.46 -11.55 19.13
C ASP A 290 14.52 -10.48 19.46
N GLY A 291 14.19 -9.21 19.19
CA GLY A 291 15.05 -8.05 19.42
C GLY A 291 16.17 -7.85 18.38
N GLN A 292 16.24 -8.68 17.34
CA GLN A 292 17.23 -8.55 16.27
C GLN A 292 16.61 -7.96 15.02
N ASN A 293 17.29 -7.00 14.36
CA ASN A 293 16.83 -6.44 13.10
C ASN A 293 16.78 -7.51 12.02
N VAL A 294 15.68 -7.53 11.27
CA VAL A 294 15.44 -8.43 10.13
C VAL A 294 15.31 -7.63 8.85
N GLY A 295 16.17 -7.94 7.90
CA GLY A 295 16.23 -7.21 6.63
C GLY A 295 16.70 -5.76 6.78
N ASN A 296 16.57 -5.01 5.70
CA ASN A 296 16.86 -3.57 5.70
C ASN A 296 15.61 -2.79 6.16
N ALA A 297 15.84 -1.62 6.73
CA ALA A 297 14.77 -0.66 6.95
C ALA A 297 14.10 -0.27 5.61
N LEU A 298 12.80 -0.13 5.61
CA LEU A 298 11.99 0.27 4.46
C LEU A 298 11.60 1.74 4.61
N THR A 299 11.84 2.53 3.55
CA THR A 299 11.57 3.98 3.53
C THR A 299 10.24 4.35 2.86
N GLY A 300 9.42 3.35 2.51
CA GLY A 300 8.11 3.57 1.88
C GLY A 300 7.26 2.31 1.86
N ALA A 301 5.95 2.49 1.95
CA ALA A 301 4.99 1.39 1.86
C ALA A 301 5.00 0.75 0.44
N PRO A 302 4.66 -0.53 0.31
CA PRO A 302 4.19 -1.41 1.39
C PRO A 302 5.33 -1.90 2.29
N PHE A 303 5.09 -1.91 3.61
CA PHE A 303 6.05 -2.44 4.59
C PHE A 303 5.83 -3.94 4.73
N VAL A 304 6.61 -4.70 3.97
CA VAL A 304 6.50 -6.17 3.87
C VAL A 304 7.87 -6.80 4.01
N TRP A 305 7.96 -7.77 4.90
CA TRP A 305 9.17 -8.59 5.12
C TRP A 305 8.81 -10.07 5.11
N ASN A 306 9.84 -10.89 4.99
CA ASN A 306 9.74 -12.32 5.29
C ASN A 306 10.65 -12.62 6.49
N ALA A 307 10.13 -13.38 7.45
CA ALA A 307 10.92 -13.88 8.56
C ALA A 307 12.07 -14.76 8.05
N PRO A 308 13.20 -14.83 8.76
CA PRO A 308 14.27 -15.76 8.41
C PRO A 308 13.80 -17.22 8.41
N MET A 309 14.21 -17.99 7.40
CA MET A 309 13.97 -19.44 7.34
C MET A 309 14.74 -20.21 8.42
N THR A 310 15.73 -19.57 9.04
CA THR A 310 16.61 -20.15 10.08
C THR A 310 16.11 -19.91 11.50
N LEU A 311 14.94 -19.31 11.69
CA LEU A 311 14.35 -19.16 13.01
C LEU A 311 14.11 -20.53 13.65
N THR A 312 14.51 -20.68 14.89
CA THR A 312 14.39 -21.91 15.68
C THR A 312 13.82 -21.58 17.05
N GLY A 313 12.97 -22.43 17.55
CA GLY A 313 12.25 -22.21 18.82
C GLY A 313 10.75 -22.30 18.60
N ASN A 314 9.99 -22.18 19.68
CA ASN A 314 8.55 -22.39 19.62
C ASN A 314 7.75 -21.08 19.60
N MET A 315 8.31 -19.99 20.10
CA MET A 315 7.68 -18.68 20.15
C MET A 315 8.68 -17.62 19.72
N HIS A 316 8.18 -16.62 18.99
CA HIS A 316 8.98 -15.51 18.52
C HIS A 316 8.21 -14.22 18.76
N HIS A 317 8.93 -13.20 19.23
CA HIS A 317 8.44 -11.84 19.40
C HIS A 317 8.74 -11.04 18.12
N VAL A 318 7.72 -10.58 17.46
CA VAL A 318 7.81 -9.79 16.22
C VAL A 318 7.46 -8.35 16.55
N GLU A 319 8.40 -7.44 16.36
CA GLU A 319 8.26 -6.01 16.61
C GLU A 319 8.53 -5.22 15.33
N VAL A 320 7.74 -4.20 15.09
CA VAL A 320 7.93 -3.27 13.97
C VAL A 320 8.03 -1.87 14.55
N ASP A 321 9.19 -1.23 14.34
CA ASP A 321 9.46 0.14 14.74
C ASP A 321 9.35 1.06 13.53
N ALA A 322 8.65 2.18 13.66
CA ALA A 322 8.66 3.25 12.70
C ALA A 322 9.27 4.51 13.28
N PHE A 323 10.03 5.20 12.47
CA PHE A 323 10.70 6.45 12.82
C PHE A 323 10.24 7.56 11.89
N ASP A 324 10.08 8.75 12.43
CA ASP A 324 9.92 9.97 11.65
C ASP A 324 11.27 10.64 11.35
N SER A 325 11.25 11.73 10.59
CA SER A 325 12.45 12.50 10.26
C SER A 325 12.99 13.33 11.45
N ALA A 326 12.23 13.50 12.52
CA ALA A 326 12.64 14.18 13.75
C ALA A 326 13.27 13.23 14.76
N GLY A 327 13.16 11.90 14.54
CA GLY A 327 13.72 10.85 15.38
C GLY A 327 12.74 10.33 16.45
N ASN A 328 11.45 10.71 16.39
CA ASN A 328 10.44 10.08 17.25
C ASN A 328 10.16 8.66 16.73
N MET A 329 9.89 7.74 17.66
CA MET A 329 9.71 6.31 17.37
C MET A 329 8.37 5.81 17.88
N GLY A 330 7.62 5.12 17.03
CA GLY A 330 6.46 4.32 17.39
C GLY A 330 6.70 2.85 17.12
N SER A 331 6.11 1.96 17.91
CA SER A 331 6.27 0.51 17.81
C SER A 331 4.95 -0.22 17.87
N ALA A 332 4.90 -1.39 17.23
CA ALA A 332 3.88 -2.40 17.43
C ALA A 332 4.53 -3.78 17.52
N ALA A 333 3.96 -4.66 18.36
CA ALA A 333 4.50 -6.00 18.52
C ALA A 333 3.39 -7.05 18.59
N ILE A 334 3.72 -8.26 18.16
CA ILE A 334 2.92 -9.47 18.27
C ILE A 334 3.81 -10.64 18.65
N ASP A 335 3.20 -11.67 19.23
CA ASP A 335 3.85 -12.96 19.42
C ASP A 335 3.30 -13.97 18.43
N VAL A 336 4.18 -14.78 17.86
CA VAL A 336 3.83 -15.91 16.98
C VAL A 336 4.46 -17.18 17.49
N SER A 337 3.90 -18.33 17.11
CA SER A 337 4.45 -19.64 17.48
C SER A 337 4.68 -20.50 16.25
N PHE A 338 5.67 -21.40 16.34
CA PHE A 338 5.85 -22.46 15.36
C PHE A 338 5.14 -23.73 15.81
N PRO A 339 4.67 -24.56 14.87
CA PRO A 339 4.14 -25.88 15.22
C PRO A 339 5.19 -26.67 16.01
N GLN A 340 4.84 -27.12 17.18
CA GLN A 340 5.72 -28.00 17.95
C GLN A 340 5.71 -29.40 17.34
N GLY A 341 6.90 -29.91 17.04
CA GLY A 341 7.05 -31.33 16.80
C GLY A 341 6.76 -32.11 18.11
N CYS A 342 5.97 -33.15 18.02
CA CYS A 342 5.58 -33.96 19.16
C CYS A 342 5.74 -35.45 18.86
N MET A 343 5.93 -36.24 19.95
CA MET A 343 5.83 -37.71 19.91
C MET A 343 4.62 -38.19 20.72
N HIS A 344 4.16 -37.38 21.70
CA HIS A 344 3.05 -37.69 22.58
C HIS A 344 2.21 -36.43 22.81
N ASP A 345 0.95 -36.57 23.22
CA ASP A 345 0.07 -35.44 23.55
C ASP A 345 0.62 -34.55 24.66
N THR A 346 1.43 -35.13 25.57
CA THR A 346 2.10 -34.41 26.66
C THR A 346 3.18 -33.44 26.20
N ASP A 347 3.62 -33.55 24.94
CA ASP A 347 4.61 -32.64 24.34
C ASP A 347 3.93 -31.35 23.83
N CYS A 348 2.58 -31.35 23.77
CA CYS A 348 1.78 -30.27 23.24
C CYS A 348 1.22 -29.37 24.35
N ASN A 349 0.83 -28.13 24.00
CA ASN A 349 0.19 -27.23 24.93
C ASN A 349 -1.19 -27.75 25.36
N MET A 350 -1.68 -27.23 26.50
CA MET A 350 -2.99 -27.60 27.04
C MET A 350 -4.10 -27.42 25.97
N GLY A 351 -4.86 -28.50 25.72
CA GLY A 351 -5.92 -28.54 24.72
C GLY A 351 -5.46 -28.96 23.32
N GLN A 352 -4.15 -29.14 23.08
CA GLN A 352 -3.63 -29.69 21.84
C GLN A 352 -3.30 -31.18 22.00
N VAL A 353 -3.29 -31.91 20.88
CA VAL A 353 -2.91 -33.33 20.78
C VAL A 353 -1.85 -33.50 19.69
N CYS A 354 -1.04 -34.54 19.82
CA CYS A 354 -0.01 -34.88 18.85
C CYS A 354 -0.61 -35.69 17.69
N SER A 355 -0.67 -35.13 16.50
CA SER A 355 -1.09 -35.82 15.28
C SER A 355 -0.01 -35.63 14.22
N ASN A 356 0.43 -36.74 13.57
CA ASN A 356 1.47 -36.73 12.55
C ASN A 356 2.74 -35.97 12.96
N SER A 357 3.18 -36.14 14.22
CA SER A 357 4.33 -35.44 14.81
C SER A 357 4.17 -33.91 14.90
N GLN A 358 2.93 -33.40 14.87
CA GLN A 358 2.62 -31.97 15.05
C GLN A 358 1.54 -31.82 16.13
N CYS A 359 1.69 -30.77 16.95
CA CYS A 359 0.66 -30.41 17.90
C CYS A 359 -0.50 -29.69 17.20
N VAL A 360 -1.65 -30.33 17.17
CA VAL A 360 -2.88 -29.80 16.54
C VAL A 360 -3.93 -29.51 17.62
N ALA A 361 -4.89 -28.63 17.33
CA ALA A 361 -6.01 -28.36 18.23
C ALA A 361 -6.75 -29.67 18.54
N GLY A 362 -6.88 -30.01 19.83
CA GLY A 362 -7.48 -31.25 20.31
C GLY A 362 -8.96 -31.11 20.69
N PRO A 363 -9.56 -32.17 21.28
CA PRO A 363 -10.92 -32.16 21.76
C PRO A 363 -11.13 -31.03 22.78
N GLY A 364 -12.19 -30.24 22.57
CA GLY A 364 -12.52 -29.08 23.42
C GLY A 364 -12.00 -27.74 22.94
N MET A 365 -11.13 -27.72 21.94
CA MET A 365 -10.79 -26.50 21.18
C MET A 365 -11.75 -26.34 20.00
N ALA A 366 -12.11 -25.10 19.67
CA ALA A 366 -12.99 -24.82 18.52
C ALA A 366 -12.34 -25.35 17.21
N GLY A 367 -13.02 -26.23 16.51
CA GLY A 367 -12.53 -26.87 15.28
C GLY A 367 -11.40 -27.87 15.50
N GLY A 368 -11.06 -28.23 16.74
CA GLY A 368 -10.01 -29.19 17.04
C GLY A 368 -10.35 -30.61 16.67
N LEU A 369 -9.34 -31.47 16.61
CA LEU A 369 -9.48 -32.90 16.28
C LEU A 369 -10.48 -33.56 17.24
N GLY A 370 -11.50 -34.26 16.69
CA GLY A 370 -12.58 -34.88 17.46
C GLY A 370 -13.72 -33.94 17.85
N SER A 371 -13.66 -32.65 17.53
CA SER A 371 -14.80 -31.73 17.70
C SER A 371 -15.89 -32.06 16.67
N THR A 372 -17.14 -31.86 17.05
CA THR A 372 -18.26 -32.00 16.10
C THR A 372 -18.22 -30.92 15.02
N CYS A 373 -18.54 -31.28 13.79
CA CYS A 373 -18.55 -30.40 12.64
C CYS A 373 -19.80 -30.64 11.77
N THR A 374 -20.08 -29.70 10.87
CA THR A 374 -21.12 -29.83 9.84
C THR A 374 -20.57 -29.65 8.44
N MET A 375 -19.41 -29.01 8.32
CA MET A 375 -18.70 -28.80 7.07
C MET A 375 -17.18 -28.75 7.30
N ASN A 376 -16.39 -28.93 6.26
CA ASN A 376 -14.93 -28.96 6.35
C ASN A 376 -14.35 -27.67 6.96
N SER A 377 -14.94 -26.52 6.67
CA SER A 377 -14.49 -25.23 7.21
C SER A 377 -14.66 -25.06 8.72
N ASP A 378 -15.42 -25.95 9.38
CA ASP A 378 -15.58 -25.95 10.82
C ASP A 378 -14.35 -26.53 11.53
N CYS A 379 -13.46 -27.22 10.79
CA CYS A 379 -12.32 -27.93 11.30
C CYS A 379 -11.00 -27.22 10.98
N ALA A 380 -10.09 -27.16 11.96
CA ALA A 380 -8.73 -26.65 11.76
C ALA A 380 -7.94 -27.48 10.72
N SER A 381 -8.23 -28.79 10.63
CA SER A 381 -7.70 -29.70 9.59
C SER A 381 -8.38 -29.53 8.21
N ASN A 382 -9.41 -28.70 8.12
CA ASN A 382 -10.29 -28.55 6.96
C ASN A 382 -10.88 -29.91 6.48
N SER A 383 -11.12 -30.84 7.42
CA SER A 383 -11.61 -32.19 7.15
C SER A 383 -12.67 -32.60 8.17
N CYS A 384 -13.93 -32.64 7.75
CA CYS A 384 -15.08 -33.09 8.52
C CYS A 384 -15.52 -34.44 7.95
N ALA A 385 -15.46 -35.53 8.74
CA ALA A 385 -15.85 -36.85 8.34
C ALA A 385 -17.10 -37.38 9.06
N ASP A 386 -17.92 -38.20 8.39
CA ASP A 386 -19.17 -38.76 8.85
C ASP A 386 -19.01 -40.26 9.09
N ASP A 387 -19.58 -40.81 10.18
CA ASP A 387 -19.55 -42.23 10.51
C ASP A 387 -20.68 -43.03 9.84
N GLY A 388 -21.50 -42.40 9.03
CA GLY A 388 -22.69 -43.02 8.42
C GLY A 388 -23.87 -43.23 9.41
N MET A 389 -23.72 -42.86 10.68
CA MET A 389 -24.74 -42.90 11.73
C MET A 389 -25.22 -41.53 12.15
N GLY A 390 -24.70 -40.46 11.49
CA GLY A 390 -25.10 -39.07 11.72
C GLY A 390 -24.19 -38.31 12.70
N HIS A 391 -23.03 -38.90 13.05
CA HIS A 391 -22.02 -38.15 13.82
C HIS A 391 -20.94 -37.68 12.86
N GLN A 392 -20.63 -36.40 12.93
CA GLN A 392 -19.59 -35.78 12.14
C GLN A 392 -18.54 -35.15 13.04
N TYR A 393 -17.27 -35.48 12.77
CA TYR A 393 -16.13 -35.00 13.56
C TYR A 393 -15.02 -34.46 12.69
N CYS A 394 -14.31 -33.47 13.23
CA CYS A 394 -13.06 -32.99 12.69
C CYS A 394 -12.01 -34.10 12.80
N VAL A 395 -11.43 -34.50 11.67
CA VAL A 395 -10.48 -35.59 11.56
C VAL A 395 -9.17 -35.12 10.93
N ASP A 396 -8.09 -35.88 11.16
CA ASP A 396 -6.82 -35.68 10.49
C ASP A 396 -6.42 -36.98 9.75
N ALA A 397 -5.60 -36.85 8.71
CA ALA A 397 -5.17 -38.01 7.93
C ALA A 397 -4.23 -38.89 8.75
N CYS A 398 -4.32 -40.20 8.57
CA CYS A 398 -3.38 -41.17 9.16
C CYS A 398 -3.06 -42.32 8.18
N ASP A 399 -1.94 -42.99 8.42
CA ASP A 399 -1.58 -44.24 7.72
C ASP A 399 -2.13 -45.45 8.51
N PRO A 400 -3.07 -46.24 8.00
CA PRO A 400 -3.60 -47.39 8.69
C PRO A 400 -2.54 -48.46 9.05
N ALA A 401 -1.42 -48.50 8.29
CA ALA A 401 -0.31 -49.43 8.54
C ALA A 401 0.62 -48.94 9.69
N HIS A 402 0.66 -47.64 9.92
CA HIS A 402 1.54 -46.99 10.91
C HIS A 402 0.76 -45.90 11.66
N SER A 403 -0.21 -46.31 12.50
CA SER A 403 -1.08 -45.36 13.20
C SER A 403 -0.29 -44.26 13.91
N SER A 404 -0.50 -43.02 13.47
CA SER A 404 0.07 -41.80 14.04
C SER A 404 -0.98 -40.94 14.74
N CYS A 405 -2.15 -41.53 15.06
CA CYS A 405 -3.22 -40.82 15.73
C CYS A 405 -2.90 -40.56 17.20
N PRO A 406 -3.40 -39.43 17.75
CA PRO A 406 -3.31 -39.10 19.18
C PRO A 406 -3.93 -40.14 20.08
N ALA A 407 -3.65 -40.09 21.39
CA ALA A 407 -4.32 -40.90 22.40
C ALA A 407 -5.84 -40.71 22.30
N HIS A 408 -6.60 -41.80 22.47
CA HIS A 408 -8.06 -41.88 22.34
C HIS A 408 -8.60 -41.71 20.91
N PHE A 409 -7.73 -41.70 19.91
CA PHE A 409 -8.13 -41.79 18.51
C PHE A 409 -7.59 -43.05 17.86
N SER A 410 -8.36 -43.61 16.94
CA SER A 410 -7.92 -44.74 16.10
C SER A 410 -7.85 -44.35 14.66
N CYS A 411 -6.84 -44.87 13.93
CA CYS A 411 -6.76 -44.71 12.50
C CYS A 411 -7.80 -45.65 11.83
N VAL A 412 -8.86 -45.08 11.30
CA VAL A 412 -9.91 -45.81 10.57
C VAL A 412 -9.55 -45.79 9.10
N ASP A 413 -9.36 -46.98 8.49
CA ASP A 413 -9.08 -47.10 7.07
C ASP A 413 -10.29 -46.69 6.22
N THR A 414 -10.08 -45.67 5.36
CA THR A 414 -11.08 -45.18 4.41
C THR A 414 -10.92 -45.75 3.02
N GLY A 415 -9.99 -46.71 2.84
CA GLY A 415 -9.68 -47.38 1.59
C GLY A 415 -8.49 -46.78 0.85
N GLY A 416 -7.84 -47.60 0.03
CA GLY A 416 -6.70 -47.19 -0.79
C GLY A 416 -5.40 -46.88 -0.03
N GLY A 417 -5.26 -47.36 1.22
CA GLY A 417 -4.07 -47.13 2.05
C GLY A 417 -4.10 -45.79 2.79
N HIS A 418 -5.24 -45.12 2.84
CA HIS A 418 -5.46 -43.86 3.57
C HIS A 418 -6.45 -44.10 4.70
N GLY A 419 -6.24 -43.42 5.84
CA GLY A 419 -7.13 -43.44 6.99
C GLY A 419 -7.33 -42.08 7.59
N VAL A 420 -8.26 -42.00 8.55
CA VAL A 420 -8.51 -40.80 9.36
C VAL A 420 -8.48 -41.12 10.85
N CYS A 421 -7.95 -40.19 11.66
CA CYS A 421 -7.96 -40.30 13.11
C CYS A 421 -9.39 -40.05 13.63
N TRP A 422 -10.07 -41.10 14.06
CA TRP A 422 -11.45 -41.08 14.53
C TRP A 422 -11.52 -41.10 16.07
N PRO A 423 -12.33 -40.31 16.73
CA PRO A 423 -12.46 -40.31 18.17
C PRO A 423 -13.12 -41.59 18.71
N GLY A 424 -12.69 -42.08 19.86
CA GLY A 424 -13.26 -43.26 20.55
C GLY A 424 -12.54 -44.56 20.38
N GLY A 425 -11.32 -44.58 19.81
CA GLY A 425 -10.45 -45.78 19.79
C GLY A 425 -9.51 -45.78 20.98
N ASP A 426 -9.57 -46.84 21.82
CA ASP A 426 -8.53 -47.14 22.78
C ASP A 426 -7.29 -47.68 22.05
N ASN A 427 -6.30 -46.87 21.80
CA ASN A 427 -4.96 -47.30 21.37
C ASN A 427 -4.21 -47.95 22.54
N GLY A 428 -4.73 -49.14 22.95
CA GLY A 428 -4.02 -50.00 23.87
C GLY A 428 -2.76 -50.54 23.19
N GLY A 429 -1.59 -49.90 23.44
CA GLY A 429 -0.29 -50.42 23.08
C GLY A 429 -0.05 -51.77 23.83
N GLY A 430 0.15 -52.85 23.09
CA GLY A 430 0.60 -54.09 23.72
C GLY A 430 0.24 -55.29 22.78
N GLY A 431 1.29 -55.87 22.15
CA GLY A 431 1.19 -57.05 21.34
C GLY A 431 0.58 -58.26 22.05
N GLY A 432 -0.18 -59.04 21.35
CA GLY A 432 -0.66 -60.36 21.83
C GLY A 432 -1.91 -60.78 21.03
N GLY A 433 -1.73 -61.76 20.16
CA GLY A 433 -2.79 -62.37 19.38
C GLY A 433 -3.92 -62.91 20.25
N GLY A 434 -5.14 -62.62 19.87
CA GLY A 434 -6.36 -63.14 20.41
C GLY A 434 -7.45 -63.11 19.37
N THR A 435 -7.71 -64.24 18.74
CA THR A 435 -8.87 -64.48 17.88
C THR A 435 -10.15 -64.38 18.70
N GLY A 436 -10.90 -63.31 18.51
CA GLY A 436 -12.26 -63.17 18.99
C GLY A 436 -13.17 -62.68 17.87
N GLY A 437 -13.83 -63.61 17.19
CA GLY A 437 -14.74 -63.33 16.09
C GLY A 437 -16.00 -62.59 16.57
N CYS A 438 -16.28 -61.48 16.01
CA CYS A 438 -17.63 -60.92 15.95
C CYS A 438 -18.23 -61.27 14.61
N ASN A 439 -19.26 -62.12 14.67
CA ASN A 439 -20.09 -62.49 13.53
C ASN A 439 -20.81 -61.24 13.03
N ALA A 440 -20.41 -60.74 11.91
CA ALA A 440 -21.19 -59.76 11.16
C ALA A 440 -22.10 -60.51 10.20
N GLY A 441 -23.40 -60.47 10.49
CA GLY A 441 -24.48 -60.86 9.55
C GLY A 441 -24.39 -59.94 8.30
N GLY A 442 -24.43 -60.61 7.14
CA GLY A 442 -24.29 -59.97 5.84
C GLY A 442 -25.36 -58.92 5.52
N GLY A 443 -24.97 -57.90 4.91
CA GLY A 443 -25.77 -56.89 4.26
C GLY A 443 -24.88 -56.03 3.39
N ASN A 444 -24.81 -56.37 2.09
CA ASN A 444 -24.15 -55.56 1.08
C ASN A 444 -24.91 -54.24 0.91
N ALA A 445 -24.37 -53.18 1.38
CA ALA A 445 -24.71 -51.82 0.90
C ALA A 445 -23.40 -51.10 0.54
N PRO A 446 -23.30 -50.52 -0.65
CA PRO A 446 -22.09 -49.81 -1.04
C PRO A 446 -22.02 -48.48 -0.28
N MET A 447 -20.96 -48.31 0.51
CA MET A 447 -20.60 -47.01 1.10
C MET A 447 -20.30 -46.03 -0.04
N LEU A 448 -21.18 -45.06 -0.24
CA LEU A 448 -20.91 -43.89 -1.08
C LEU A 448 -20.17 -42.86 -0.24
N LEU A 449 -18.85 -42.94 -0.22
CA LEU A 449 -17.99 -41.87 0.28
C LEU A 449 -17.97 -40.75 -0.75
N GLY A 450 -18.70 -39.68 -0.46
CA GLY A 450 -18.67 -38.45 -1.23
C GLY A 450 -17.40 -37.65 -0.99
N LEU A 451 -16.27 -38.09 -1.55
CA LEU A 451 -15.06 -37.29 -1.62
C LEU A 451 -15.20 -36.28 -2.77
N GLY A 452 -15.65 -35.08 -2.45
CA GLY A 452 -15.63 -33.93 -3.36
C GLY A 452 -14.21 -33.43 -3.64
N PHE A 453 -13.46 -34.12 -4.50
CA PHE A 453 -12.26 -33.51 -5.08
C PHE A 453 -12.66 -32.50 -6.14
N ALA A 454 -12.62 -31.22 -5.81
CA ALA A 454 -12.67 -30.15 -6.80
C ALA A 454 -11.31 -30.06 -7.52
N ALA A 455 -11.15 -30.87 -8.60
CA ALA A 455 -10.05 -30.67 -9.53
C ALA A 455 -10.35 -29.46 -10.39
N MET A 456 -9.64 -28.34 -10.12
CA MET A 456 -9.68 -27.13 -10.95
C MET A 456 -8.87 -27.38 -12.23
N LEU A 457 -9.54 -27.79 -13.31
CA LEU A 457 -8.99 -27.88 -14.66
C LEU A 457 -8.90 -26.45 -15.23
N ILE A 458 -7.70 -25.87 -15.27
CA ILE A 458 -7.39 -24.65 -16.01
C ILE A 458 -7.28 -25.01 -17.50
N THR A 459 -8.34 -24.80 -18.26
CA THR A 459 -8.32 -24.84 -19.72
C THR A 459 -7.77 -23.53 -20.28
N ARG A 460 -6.53 -23.54 -20.73
CA ARG A 460 -5.94 -22.49 -21.57
C ARG A 460 -6.63 -22.47 -22.93
N ARG A 461 -7.50 -21.52 -23.18
CA ARG A 461 -8.01 -21.20 -24.53
C ARG A 461 -6.98 -20.29 -25.24
N ARG A 462 -6.25 -20.84 -26.22
CA ARG A 462 -5.58 -20.07 -27.27
C ARG A 462 -6.67 -19.53 -28.20
N ARG A 463 -6.67 -18.23 -28.45
CA ARG A 463 -7.32 -17.63 -29.62
C ARG A 463 -6.25 -17.15 -30.59
N ARG A 464 -6.51 -17.48 -31.83
CA ARG A 464 -5.82 -16.99 -33.03
C ARG A 464 -6.03 -15.49 -33.19
#